data_ac9e6b12a2719ae08900b7b2c8e892c6
#
_entry.id   ac9e6b12a2719ae08900b7b2c8e892c6
#
_cell.length_a   1.000
_cell.length_b   1.000
_cell.length_c   1.000
_cell.angle_alpha   90.00
_cell.angle_beta   90.00
_cell.angle_gamma   90.00
#
_symmetry.space_group_name_H-M   'P 1'
#
loop_
_entity.id
_entity.type
_entity.pdbx_description
1 polymer ?
#
loop_
_entity_poly.entity_id
_entity_poly.type
_entity_poly.pdbx_seq_one_letter_code
_entity_poly.pdbx_strand_id
1 'polypeptide(L)'
;MSEPSSAGAIRNVDLLAVYCNDHLAAATGGIELVSRMLGQHKGTAYESRLQELLDELREERGVLASSMAALGLPIRQYKQIASWIGEKLSRAKLNGHLLSRSPLSDLVEFEFIATAVLAKRAGFESLRALAAADSRLDGNALEKMIAQADKQHDWLADVRREVAGRVFGGRPGAADDAASS
;
A
#
# COMPACT_ATOMS: atom_id res chain seq x y z
N MET A 1 47.71 5.85 -16.85
CA MET A 1 46.92 5.75 -15.61
C MET A 1 45.55 6.33 -15.92
N SER A 2 44.59 5.48 -16.27
CA SER A 2 43.22 5.89 -16.54
C SER A 2 42.50 5.96 -15.18
N GLU A 3 41.96 7.15 -14.84
CA GLU A 3 41.11 7.27 -13.66
C GLU A 3 39.90 6.33 -13.76
N PRO A 4 39.51 5.65 -12.66
CA PRO A 4 38.27 4.90 -12.68
C PRO A 4 37.12 5.88 -12.87
N SER A 5 36.38 5.73 -13.96
CA SER A 5 35.15 6.43 -14.27
C SER A 5 34.24 6.36 -13.04
N SER A 6 33.92 7.52 -12.44
CA SER A 6 32.92 7.63 -11.36
C SER A 6 31.50 7.49 -11.95
N ALA A 7 31.27 6.37 -12.61
CA ALA A 7 29.95 6.00 -13.07
C ALA A 7 29.14 5.57 -11.84
N GLY A 8 28.20 6.41 -11.39
CA GLY A 8 27.06 5.95 -10.64
C GLY A 8 26.89 6.41 -9.19
N ALA A 9 27.63 7.39 -8.69
CA ALA A 9 27.30 7.98 -7.40
C ALA A 9 25.95 8.71 -7.46
N ILE A 10 25.04 8.38 -6.52
CA ILE A 10 23.76 9.09 -6.36
C ILE A 10 24.05 10.57 -6.18
N ARG A 11 23.64 11.41 -7.14
CA ARG A 11 24.00 12.82 -7.17
C ARG A 11 23.22 13.69 -6.18
N ASN A 12 22.03 13.23 -5.76
CA ASN A 12 21.14 14.01 -4.91
C ASN A 12 20.64 13.17 -3.74
N VAL A 13 21.54 12.93 -2.79
CA VAL A 13 21.30 12.10 -1.59
C VAL A 13 20.18 12.70 -0.72
N ASP A 14 20.08 14.03 -0.63
CA ASP A 14 19.05 14.70 0.19
C ASP A 14 17.65 14.48 -0.38
N LEU A 15 17.48 14.62 -1.70
CA LEU A 15 16.18 14.33 -2.33
C LEU A 15 15.81 12.86 -2.23
N LEU A 16 16.77 11.96 -2.38
CA LEU A 16 16.53 10.53 -2.18
C LEU A 16 16.14 10.24 -0.74
N ALA A 17 16.76 10.88 0.24
CA ALA A 17 16.40 10.74 1.65
C ALA A 17 14.97 11.20 1.92
N VAL A 18 14.53 12.33 1.35
CA VAL A 18 13.14 12.78 1.45
C VAL A 18 12.20 11.76 0.82
N TYR A 19 12.45 11.38 -0.43
CA TYR A 19 11.65 10.42 -1.17
C TYR A 19 11.45 9.08 -0.42
N CYS A 20 12.55 8.48 0.06
CA CYS A 20 12.49 7.22 0.79
C CYS A 20 11.77 7.37 2.14
N ASN A 21 11.95 8.49 2.84
CA ASN A 21 11.22 8.74 4.09
C ASN A 21 9.72 8.89 3.87
N ASP A 22 9.28 9.54 2.79
CA ASP A 22 7.87 9.66 2.45
C ASP A 22 7.25 8.27 2.17
N HIS A 23 7.96 7.42 1.41
CA HIS A 23 7.55 6.02 1.20
C HIS A 23 7.54 5.20 2.48
N LEU A 24 8.52 5.38 3.38
CA LEU A 24 8.58 4.67 4.67
C LEU A 24 7.41 5.07 5.59
N ALA A 25 7.03 6.35 5.57
CA ALA A 25 5.89 6.85 6.30
C ALA A 25 4.57 6.33 5.72
N ALA A 26 4.42 6.33 4.39
CA ALA A 26 3.27 5.75 3.70
C ALA A 26 3.14 4.23 3.98
N ALA A 27 4.25 3.48 3.99
CA ALA A 27 4.27 2.07 4.34
C ALA A 27 3.77 1.82 5.78
N THR A 28 4.16 2.68 6.73
CA THR A 28 3.67 2.60 8.12
C THR A 28 2.15 2.79 8.17
N GLY A 29 1.63 3.80 7.49
CA GLY A 29 0.18 4.04 7.42
C GLY A 29 -0.58 2.90 6.70
N GLY A 30 0.00 2.30 5.66
CA GLY A 30 -0.56 1.12 4.98
C GLY A 30 -0.65 -0.09 5.91
N ILE A 31 0.39 -0.38 6.70
CA ILE A 31 0.40 -1.45 7.70
C ILE A 31 -0.70 -1.22 8.76
N GLU A 32 -0.84 0.00 9.26
CA GLU A 32 -1.90 0.34 10.23
C GLU A 32 -3.30 0.16 9.64
N LEU A 33 -3.50 0.58 8.38
CA LEU A 33 -4.76 0.41 7.68
C LEU A 33 -5.11 -1.08 7.52
N VAL A 34 -4.20 -1.89 6.97
CA VAL A 34 -4.44 -3.33 6.74
C VAL A 34 -4.63 -4.07 8.06
N SER A 35 -3.89 -3.71 9.12
CA SER A 35 -4.08 -4.29 10.47
C SER A 35 -5.51 -4.01 11.00
N ARG A 36 -6.04 -2.81 10.76
CA ARG A 36 -7.42 -2.46 11.12
C ARG A 36 -8.43 -3.24 10.26
N MET A 37 -8.21 -3.30 8.93
CA MET A 37 -9.08 -4.08 8.01
C MET A 37 -9.11 -5.55 8.41
N LEU A 38 -7.98 -6.15 8.75
CA LEU A 38 -7.89 -7.52 9.24
C LEU A 38 -8.77 -7.74 10.47
N GLY A 39 -8.71 -6.83 11.45
CA GLY A 39 -9.58 -6.89 12.64
C GLY A 39 -11.08 -6.81 12.31
N GLN A 40 -11.43 -6.10 11.25
CA GLN A 40 -12.81 -5.89 10.81
C GLN A 40 -13.36 -7.04 9.95
N HIS A 41 -12.47 -7.77 9.26
CA HIS A 41 -12.81 -8.86 8.35
C HIS A 41 -12.60 -10.26 8.96
N LYS A 42 -12.52 -10.36 10.30
CA LYS A 42 -12.44 -11.65 10.99
C LYS A 42 -13.60 -12.57 10.62
N GLY A 43 -13.31 -13.82 10.31
CA GLY A 43 -14.30 -14.82 9.91
C GLY A 43 -14.84 -14.63 8.49
N THR A 44 -14.33 -13.68 7.72
CA THR A 44 -14.71 -13.52 6.30
C THR A 44 -13.71 -14.18 5.36
N ALA A 45 -14.08 -14.31 4.08
CA ALA A 45 -13.20 -14.84 3.04
C ALA A 45 -11.92 -14.00 2.82
N TYR A 46 -11.88 -12.77 3.33
CA TYR A 46 -10.72 -11.88 3.17
C TYR A 46 -9.68 -12.02 4.27
N GLU A 47 -10.01 -12.63 5.43
CA GLU A 47 -9.16 -12.65 6.63
C GLU A 47 -7.76 -13.19 6.33
N SER A 48 -7.67 -14.38 5.74
CA SER A 48 -6.40 -15.06 5.45
C SER A 48 -5.50 -14.19 4.55
N ARG A 49 -6.04 -13.66 3.46
CA ARG A 49 -5.24 -12.87 2.51
C ARG A 49 -4.89 -11.48 3.04
N LEU A 50 -5.72 -10.89 3.90
CA LEU A 50 -5.37 -9.66 4.62
C LEU A 50 -4.24 -9.89 5.62
N GLN A 51 -4.19 -11.04 6.28
CA GLN A 51 -3.08 -11.40 7.15
C GLN A 51 -1.78 -11.54 6.35
N GLU A 52 -1.81 -12.27 5.23
CA GLU A 52 -0.65 -12.39 4.33
C GLU A 52 -0.18 -11.02 3.83
N LEU A 53 -1.10 -10.18 3.36
CA LEU A 53 -0.78 -8.82 2.91
C LEU A 53 -0.13 -8.00 4.04
N LEU A 54 -0.62 -8.11 5.27
CA LEU A 54 -0.05 -7.41 6.42
C LEU A 54 1.41 -7.82 6.67
N ASP A 55 1.71 -9.10 6.58
CA ASP A 55 3.05 -9.64 6.80
C ASP A 55 3.99 -9.28 5.64
N GLU A 56 3.50 -9.34 4.41
CA GLU A 56 4.19 -8.86 3.21
C GLU A 56 4.55 -7.37 3.31
N LEU A 57 3.62 -6.50 3.73
CA LEU A 57 3.87 -5.06 3.90
C LEU A 57 4.92 -4.77 4.98
N ARG A 58 4.99 -5.58 6.02
CA ARG A 58 6.03 -5.47 7.06
C ARG A 58 7.41 -5.86 6.53
N GLU A 59 7.50 -6.95 5.75
CA GLU A 59 8.72 -7.36 5.07
C GLU A 59 9.23 -6.24 4.15
N GLU A 60 8.37 -5.73 3.29
CA GLU A 60 8.68 -4.68 2.31
C GLU A 60 9.16 -3.38 2.97
N ARG A 61 8.51 -2.99 4.05
CA ARG A 61 8.97 -1.85 4.86
C ARG A 61 10.36 -2.09 5.43
N GLY A 62 10.66 -3.32 5.83
CA GLY A 62 11.99 -3.75 6.28
C GLY A 62 13.04 -3.63 5.17
N VAL A 63 12.72 -4.08 3.96
CA VAL A 63 13.60 -3.96 2.78
C VAL A 63 13.88 -2.49 2.46
N LEU A 64 12.87 -1.61 2.48
CA LEU A 64 13.06 -0.18 2.28
C LEU A 64 13.98 0.43 3.34
N ALA A 65 13.75 0.13 4.62
CA ALA A 65 14.58 0.62 5.72
C ALA A 65 16.03 0.13 5.62
N SER A 66 16.25 -1.13 5.21
CA SER A 66 17.59 -1.71 4.99
C SER A 66 18.29 -1.05 3.81
N SER A 67 17.58 -0.77 2.72
CA SER A 67 18.10 -0.03 1.56
C SER A 67 18.52 1.39 1.95
N MET A 68 17.72 2.08 2.77
CA MET A 68 18.07 3.39 3.30
C MET A 68 19.33 3.33 4.18
N ALA A 69 19.42 2.34 5.05
CA ALA A 69 20.60 2.15 5.91
C ALA A 69 21.87 1.86 5.09
N ALA A 70 21.79 1.02 4.07
CA ALA A 70 22.90 0.71 3.17
C ALA A 70 23.41 1.95 2.41
N LEU A 71 22.51 2.86 2.06
CA LEU A 71 22.83 4.13 1.42
C LEU A 71 23.28 5.22 2.40
N GLY A 72 23.22 4.98 3.72
CA GLY A 72 23.51 5.98 4.75
C GLY A 72 22.45 7.09 4.86
N LEU A 73 21.22 6.82 4.41
CA LEU A 73 20.13 7.80 4.48
C LEU A 73 19.53 7.85 5.88
N PRO A 74 19.30 9.04 6.45
CA PRO A 74 18.68 9.17 7.76
C PRO A 74 17.19 8.78 7.71
N ILE A 75 16.75 7.95 8.66
CA ILE A 75 15.34 7.65 8.86
C ILE A 75 14.73 8.72 9.76
N ARG A 76 13.77 9.47 9.22
CA ARG A 76 13.02 10.49 9.96
C ARG A 76 11.71 9.91 10.46
N GLN A 77 11.39 10.12 11.73
CA GLN A 77 10.11 9.68 12.30
C GLN A 77 9.02 10.73 11.97
N TYR A 78 8.25 10.50 10.92
CA TYR A 78 7.08 11.33 10.58
C TYR A 78 5.84 10.83 11.31
N LYS A 79 5.56 11.38 12.49
CA LYS A 79 4.31 11.12 13.23
C LYS A 79 3.04 11.68 12.54
N GLN A 80 3.22 12.55 11.53
CA GLN A 80 2.10 13.32 10.94
C GLN A 80 1.37 12.63 9.79
N ILE A 81 1.96 11.64 9.12
CA ILE A 81 1.32 11.00 7.95
C ILE A 81 0.24 10.01 8.38
N ALA A 82 0.41 9.31 9.50
CA ALA A 82 -0.62 8.45 10.07
C ALA A 82 -1.91 9.22 10.40
N SER A 83 -1.79 10.47 10.86
CA SER A 83 -2.95 11.33 11.15
C SER A 83 -3.72 11.74 9.89
N TRP A 84 -3.03 11.98 8.76
CA TRP A 84 -3.66 12.37 7.50
C TRP A 84 -4.47 11.23 6.86
N ILE A 85 -3.94 10.01 6.88
CA ILE A 85 -4.66 8.80 6.43
C ILE A 85 -5.87 8.57 7.32
N GLY A 86 -5.71 8.67 8.64
CA GLY A 86 -6.79 8.55 9.62
C GLY A 86 -7.89 9.60 9.42
N GLU A 87 -7.54 10.83 9.10
CA GLU A 87 -8.50 11.91 8.84
C GLU A 87 -9.29 11.69 7.54
N LYS A 88 -8.65 11.29 6.44
CA LYS A 88 -9.35 10.99 5.19
C LYS A 88 -10.31 9.81 5.32
N LEU A 89 -9.90 8.76 6.05
CA LEU A 89 -10.76 7.60 6.30
C LEU A 89 -11.88 7.90 7.31
N SER A 90 -11.67 8.82 8.27
CA SER A 90 -12.74 9.24 9.19
C SER A 90 -13.81 10.07 8.50
N ARG A 91 -13.46 10.85 7.47
CA ARG A 91 -14.43 11.60 6.66
C ARG A 91 -15.36 10.68 5.84
N ALA A 92 -14.87 9.51 5.42
CA ALA A 92 -15.70 8.49 4.77
C ALA A 92 -16.75 7.89 5.75
N LYS A 93 -16.51 7.94 7.07
CA LYS A 93 -17.45 7.50 8.11
C LYS A 93 -18.61 8.47 8.37
N LEU A 94 -18.49 9.73 7.96
CA LEU A 94 -19.49 10.78 8.27
C LEU A 94 -20.74 10.77 7.37
N ASN A 95 -20.86 9.84 6.42
CA ASN A 95 -22.04 9.72 5.56
C ASN A 95 -23.18 8.95 6.25
N GLY A 96 -23.62 9.42 7.42
CA GLY A 96 -24.98 9.19 7.91
C GLY A 96 -25.24 7.92 8.74
N HIS A 97 -24.25 7.07 9.03
CA HIS A 97 -24.44 5.89 9.89
C HIS A 97 -23.55 5.94 11.13
N LEU A 98 -24.05 6.50 12.20
CA LEU A 98 -23.34 6.67 13.48
C LEU A 98 -23.13 5.35 14.25
N LEU A 99 -23.71 4.21 13.83
CA LEU A 99 -23.72 2.96 14.61
C LEU A 99 -23.41 1.68 13.82
N SER A 100 -23.28 1.72 12.49
CA SER A 100 -22.87 0.55 11.70
C SER A 100 -21.86 0.94 10.63
N ARG A 101 -20.87 0.06 10.39
CA ARG A 101 -19.91 0.23 9.31
C ARG A 101 -20.68 0.26 7.97
N SER A 102 -20.50 1.33 7.19
CA SER A 102 -21.09 1.41 5.86
C SER A 102 -20.40 0.40 4.91
N PRO A 103 -21.15 -0.34 4.07
CA PRO A 103 -20.55 -1.16 3.01
C PRO A 103 -19.60 -0.36 2.09
N LEU A 104 -19.85 0.94 1.91
CA LEU A 104 -18.97 1.85 1.19
C LEU A 104 -17.60 1.99 1.84
N SER A 105 -17.48 1.83 3.17
CA SER A 105 -16.19 1.90 3.86
C SER A 105 -15.24 0.80 3.42
N ASP A 106 -15.74 -0.42 3.18
CA ASP A 106 -14.95 -1.54 2.69
C ASP A 106 -14.39 -1.22 1.30
N LEU A 107 -15.24 -0.73 0.41
CA LEU A 107 -14.81 -0.36 -0.95
C LEU A 107 -13.70 0.69 -0.92
N VAL A 108 -13.89 1.77 -0.16
CA VAL A 108 -12.92 2.87 -0.06
C VAL A 108 -11.60 2.40 0.56
N GLU A 109 -11.63 1.51 1.56
CA GLU A 109 -10.42 0.98 2.18
C GLU A 109 -9.64 0.08 1.21
N PHE A 110 -10.31 -0.81 0.47
CA PHE A 110 -9.66 -1.62 -0.57
C PHE A 110 -9.13 -0.77 -1.74
N GLU A 111 -9.83 0.27 -2.16
CA GLU A 111 -9.35 1.21 -3.18
C GLU A 111 -8.11 1.96 -2.74
N PHE A 112 -8.12 2.43 -1.50
CA PHE A 112 -6.98 3.16 -0.95
C PHE A 112 -5.73 2.29 -0.88
N ILE A 113 -5.86 1.05 -0.36
CA ILE A 113 -4.70 0.15 -0.25
C ILE A 113 -4.19 -0.31 -1.63
N ALA A 114 -5.08 -0.54 -2.61
CA ALA A 114 -4.69 -0.85 -3.98
C ALA A 114 -3.86 0.28 -4.60
N THR A 115 -4.28 1.53 -4.41
CA THR A 115 -3.53 2.71 -4.88
C THR A 115 -2.19 2.85 -4.16
N ALA A 116 -2.15 2.61 -2.84
CA ALA A 116 -0.91 2.66 -2.06
C ALA A 116 0.10 1.58 -2.48
N VAL A 117 -0.37 0.39 -2.85
CA VAL A 117 0.48 -0.69 -3.39
C VAL A 117 1.12 -0.28 -4.73
N LEU A 118 0.39 0.38 -5.63
CA LEU A 118 0.97 0.91 -6.87
C LEU A 118 2.04 1.98 -6.60
N ALA A 119 1.78 2.91 -5.68
CA ALA A 119 2.76 3.92 -5.30
C ALA A 119 4.02 3.29 -4.68
N LYS A 120 3.87 2.29 -3.80
CA LYS A 120 4.97 1.50 -3.23
C LYS A 120 5.78 0.80 -4.32
N ARG A 121 5.11 0.13 -5.28
CA ARG A 121 5.74 -0.52 -6.42
C ARG A 121 6.65 0.44 -7.18
N ALA A 122 6.14 1.63 -7.53
CA ALA A 122 6.92 2.67 -8.20
C ALA A 122 8.13 3.12 -7.36
N GLY A 123 8.01 3.14 -6.03
CA GLY A 123 9.11 3.40 -5.11
C GLY A 123 10.23 2.36 -5.23
N PHE A 124 9.88 1.08 -5.25
CA PHE A 124 10.86 0.00 -5.43
C PHE A 124 11.47 0.00 -6.83
N GLU A 125 10.72 0.32 -7.89
CA GLU A 125 11.25 0.49 -9.24
C GLU A 125 12.31 1.61 -9.30
N SER A 126 12.05 2.72 -8.63
CA SER A 126 13.00 3.83 -8.54
C SER A 126 14.31 3.41 -7.86
N LEU A 127 14.23 2.66 -6.75
CA LEU A 127 15.41 2.12 -6.08
C LEU A 127 16.10 1.05 -6.92
N ARG A 128 15.34 0.20 -7.63
CA ARG A 128 15.88 -0.83 -8.52
C ARG A 128 16.69 -0.22 -9.68
N ALA A 129 16.23 0.91 -10.23
CA ALA A 129 16.97 1.64 -11.24
C ALA A 129 18.32 2.16 -10.70
N LEU A 130 18.36 2.62 -9.45
CA LEU A 130 19.60 3.06 -8.79
C LEU A 130 20.55 1.90 -8.50
N ALA A 131 20.04 0.71 -8.20
CA ALA A 131 20.85 -0.49 -7.93
C ALA A 131 21.74 -0.91 -9.10
N ALA A 132 21.43 -0.50 -10.33
CA ALA A 132 22.27 -0.71 -11.49
C ALA A 132 23.61 0.05 -11.41
N ALA A 133 23.65 1.15 -10.67
CA ALA A 133 24.81 2.03 -10.55
C ALA A 133 25.40 2.08 -9.12
N ASP A 134 24.70 1.55 -8.13
CA ASP A 134 25.13 1.55 -6.72
C ASP A 134 24.96 0.16 -6.10
N SER A 135 26.09 -0.54 -5.93
CA SER A 135 26.12 -1.92 -5.42
C SER A 135 25.73 -2.07 -3.95
N ARG A 136 25.49 -0.97 -3.22
CA ARG A 136 24.95 -1.02 -1.85
C ARG A 136 23.49 -1.43 -1.83
N LEU A 137 22.77 -1.28 -2.94
CA LEU A 137 21.39 -1.72 -3.10
C LEU A 137 21.32 -3.17 -3.61
N ASP A 138 20.53 -4.00 -2.95
CA ASP A 138 20.24 -5.35 -3.42
C ASP A 138 19.13 -5.32 -4.50
N GLY A 139 19.57 -5.32 -5.76
CA GLY A 139 18.67 -5.29 -6.92
C GLY A 139 17.72 -6.49 -6.98
N ASN A 140 18.14 -7.68 -6.49
CA ASN A 140 17.28 -8.88 -6.49
C ASN A 140 16.19 -8.78 -5.43
N ALA A 141 16.52 -8.28 -4.24
CA ALA A 141 15.52 -8.04 -3.20
C ALA A 141 14.49 -7.01 -3.68
N LEU A 142 14.92 -5.93 -4.33
CA LEU A 142 14.03 -4.91 -4.89
C LEU A 142 13.11 -5.48 -5.99
N GLU A 143 13.64 -6.32 -6.89
CA GLU A 143 12.85 -7.01 -7.91
C GLU A 143 11.77 -7.93 -7.31
N LYS A 144 12.13 -8.67 -6.24
CA LYS A 144 11.16 -9.48 -5.49
C LYS A 144 10.03 -8.62 -4.93
N MET A 145 10.32 -7.43 -4.38
CA MET A 145 9.30 -6.53 -3.84
C MET A 145 8.39 -5.97 -4.94
N ILE A 146 8.92 -5.67 -6.12
CA ILE A 146 8.13 -5.24 -7.28
C ILE A 146 7.15 -6.35 -7.69
N ALA A 147 7.64 -7.59 -7.89
CA ALA A 147 6.79 -8.72 -8.25
C ALA A 147 5.74 -9.07 -7.19
N GLN A 148 6.05 -8.87 -5.91
CA GLN A 148 5.11 -9.05 -4.81
C GLN A 148 4.02 -7.97 -4.85
N ALA A 149 4.39 -6.72 -5.13
CA ALA A 149 3.42 -5.63 -5.26
C ALA A 149 2.44 -5.85 -6.43
N ASP A 150 2.90 -6.42 -7.56
CA ASP A 150 2.01 -6.78 -8.67
C ASP A 150 0.94 -7.79 -8.22
N LYS A 151 1.33 -8.88 -7.54
CA LYS A 151 0.39 -9.88 -7.02
C LYS A 151 -0.60 -9.31 -5.99
N GLN A 152 -0.12 -8.42 -5.14
CA GLN A 152 -0.97 -7.73 -4.16
C GLN A 152 -2.00 -6.84 -4.85
N HIS A 153 -1.57 -6.08 -5.86
CA HIS A 153 -2.45 -5.20 -6.62
C HIS A 153 -3.53 -6.00 -7.37
N ASP A 154 -3.17 -7.10 -8.02
CA ASP A 154 -4.12 -7.94 -8.75
C ASP A 154 -5.22 -8.47 -7.82
N TRP A 155 -4.84 -9.02 -6.67
CA TRP A 155 -5.81 -9.48 -5.68
C TRP A 155 -6.70 -8.33 -5.16
N LEU A 156 -6.10 -7.18 -4.83
CA LEU A 156 -6.86 -6.01 -4.35
C LEU A 156 -7.82 -5.48 -5.41
N ALA A 157 -7.44 -5.52 -6.70
CA ALA A 157 -8.31 -5.12 -7.80
C ALA A 157 -9.50 -6.07 -7.94
N ASP A 158 -9.32 -7.38 -7.73
CA ASP A 158 -10.40 -8.36 -7.76
C ASP A 158 -11.36 -8.14 -6.59
N VAL A 159 -10.86 -8.04 -5.37
CA VAL A 159 -11.68 -7.78 -4.18
C VAL A 159 -12.45 -6.47 -4.32
N ARG A 160 -11.80 -5.41 -4.80
CA ARG A 160 -12.45 -4.11 -5.01
C ARG A 160 -13.65 -4.23 -5.96
N ARG A 161 -13.50 -4.97 -7.08
CA ARG A 161 -14.60 -5.22 -8.04
C ARG A 161 -15.73 -6.00 -7.41
N GLU A 162 -15.43 -7.02 -6.64
CA GLU A 162 -16.43 -7.81 -5.90
C GLU A 162 -17.19 -6.94 -4.88
N VAL A 163 -16.45 -6.16 -4.08
CA VAL A 163 -17.05 -5.27 -3.08
C VAL A 163 -17.92 -4.20 -3.75
N ALA A 164 -17.46 -3.60 -4.86
CA ALA A 164 -18.25 -2.63 -5.62
C ALA A 164 -19.55 -3.24 -6.14
N GLY A 165 -19.50 -4.48 -6.66
CA GLY A 165 -20.70 -5.21 -7.08
C GLY A 165 -21.70 -5.43 -5.95
N ARG A 166 -21.23 -5.70 -4.72
CA ARG A 166 -22.12 -5.83 -3.53
C ARG A 166 -22.66 -4.48 -3.05
N VAL A 167 -21.87 -3.42 -3.16
CA VAL A 167 -22.26 -2.08 -2.67
C VAL A 167 -23.27 -1.40 -3.61
N PHE A 168 -23.05 -1.53 -4.92
CA PHE A 168 -23.81 -0.81 -5.94
C PHE A 168 -24.76 -1.72 -6.74
N GLY A 169 -24.54 -3.04 -6.73
CA GLY A 169 -25.42 -4.01 -7.39
C GLY A 169 -26.73 -4.13 -6.64
N GLY A 170 -27.88 -3.99 -7.34
CA GLY A 170 -29.19 -4.27 -6.79
C GLY A 170 -29.28 -5.73 -6.32
N ARG A 171 -30.05 -6.01 -5.26
CA ARG A 171 -30.39 -7.39 -4.88
C ARG A 171 -31.01 -8.11 -6.09
N PRO A 172 -30.51 -9.31 -6.47
CA PRO A 172 -31.24 -10.14 -7.40
C PRO A 172 -32.58 -10.49 -6.71
N GLY A 173 -33.71 -9.98 -7.17
CA GLY A 173 -35.03 -10.32 -6.64
C GLY A 173 -35.99 -9.17 -6.32
N ALA A 174 -35.60 -7.90 -6.47
CA ALA A 174 -36.52 -6.79 -6.19
C ALA A 174 -37.40 -6.36 -7.39
N ALA A 175 -37.31 -7.04 -8.53
CA ALA A 175 -38.04 -6.68 -9.76
C ALA A 175 -39.39 -7.41 -9.94
N ASP A 176 -39.66 -8.47 -9.18
CA ASP A 176 -40.89 -9.29 -9.42
C ASP A 176 -42.10 -8.94 -8.55
N ASP A 177 -41.92 -8.16 -7.48
CA ASP A 177 -43.06 -7.81 -6.59
C ASP A 177 -43.85 -6.54 -7.00
N ALA A 178 -43.41 -5.79 -8.02
CA ALA A 178 -44.10 -4.59 -8.49
C ALA A 178 -45.07 -4.83 -9.66
N ALA A 179 -45.12 -6.07 -10.19
CA ALA A 179 -45.98 -6.41 -11.34
C ALA A 179 -47.26 -7.19 -10.95
N SER A 180 -47.54 -7.34 -9.65
CA SER A 180 -48.70 -8.09 -9.14
C SER A 180 -49.49 -7.28 -8.11
N SER A 181 -49.81 -6.03 -8.41
CA SER A 181 -50.79 -5.25 -7.65
C SER A 181 -51.59 -4.38 -8.58
#